data_e406579f903f03f4a288f531c2d7247f
#
_entry.id   e406579f903f03f4a288f531c2d7247f
#
_cell.length_a   1.000
_cell.length_b   1.000
_cell.length_c   1.000
_cell.angle_alpha   90.00
_cell.angle_beta   90.00
_cell.angle_gamma   90.00
#
_symmetry.space_group_name_H-M   'P 1'
#
loop_
_entity.id
_entity.type
_entity.pdbx_description
1 polymer ?
#
loop_
_entity_poly.entity_id
_entity_poly.type
_entity_poly.pdbx_seq_one_letter_code
_entity_poly.pdbx_strand_id
1 'polypeptide(L)'
;MVTIKDVAKKCGYSVCTVSRALSGKGYLKEETKQKILETVAELGYRPNTLAVNLKTGRRQALALVLPSLTNIYYTKLEQYLEACAAEKGYIIYLNNTEYSLEKEKQILENLIGMDIAGVIITPVTSQHDHIMNLAKYDIPYVYLKRSFEDDMEHCLRLDNKKAAYEAVSYMIKLGNKSIGGI
;
A
#
# COMPACT_ATOMS: atom_id res chain seq x y z
N MET A 1 0.95 -9.97 27.47
CA MET A 1 1.56 -10.02 26.12
C MET A 1 3.08 -10.09 26.30
N VAL A 2 3.74 -11.05 25.65
CA VAL A 2 5.20 -11.20 25.75
C VAL A 2 5.88 -10.05 25.04
N THR A 3 6.90 -9.48 25.65
CA THR A 3 7.65 -8.33 25.13
C THR A 3 9.07 -8.72 24.74
N ILE A 4 9.77 -7.89 23.97
CA ILE A 4 11.18 -8.10 23.64
C ILE A 4 12.08 -8.13 24.88
N LYS A 5 11.66 -7.46 25.97
CA LYS A 5 12.37 -7.49 27.26
C LYS A 5 12.28 -8.86 27.94
N ASP A 6 11.15 -9.54 27.79
CA ASP A 6 10.97 -10.90 28.34
C ASP A 6 11.82 -11.92 27.58
N VAL A 7 11.91 -11.78 26.24
CA VAL A 7 12.82 -12.59 25.42
C VAL A 7 14.27 -12.36 25.86
N ALA A 8 14.69 -11.10 25.98
CA ALA A 8 16.05 -10.72 26.38
C ALA A 8 16.40 -11.30 27.77
N LYS A 9 15.49 -11.20 28.72
CA LYS A 9 15.65 -11.75 30.08
C LYS A 9 15.80 -13.28 30.06
N LYS A 10 15.00 -13.97 29.24
CA LYS A 10 15.00 -15.45 29.17
C LYS A 10 16.23 -16.00 28.47
N CYS A 11 16.65 -15.40 27.33
CA CYS A 11 17.83 -15.87 26.60
C CYS A 11 19.17 -15.40 27.20
N GLY A 12 19.15 -14.42 28.12
CA GLY A 12 20.36 -13.89 28.76
C GLY A 12 21.12 -12.87 27.88
N TYR A 13 20.48 -12.29 26.88
CA TYR A 13 21.10 -11.28 26.01
C TYR A 13 20.44 -9.91 26.16
N SER A 14 21.13 -8.86 25.71
CA SER A 14 20.57 -7.51 25.72
C SER A 14 19.40 -7.39 24.74
N VAL A 15 18.44 -6.47 24.99
CA VAL A 15 17.35 -6.14 24.06
C VAL A 15 17.89 -5.74 22.67
N CYS A 16 19.04 -5.08 22.64
CA CYS A 16 19.70 -4.70 21.39
C CYS A 16 20.16 -5.94 20.60
N THR A 17 20.74 -6.94 21.28
CA THR A 17 21.18 -8.20 20.65
C THR A 17 20.00 -8.99 20.14
N VAL A 18 18.90 -9.09 20.91
CA VAL A 18 17.65 -9.74 20.46
C VAL A 18 17.06 -9.02 19.25
N SER A 19 17.00 -7.69 19.27
CA SER A 19 16.51 -6.89 18.13
C SER A 19 17.34 -7.11 16.86
N ARG A 20 18.68 -7.22 16.99
CA ARG A 20 19.56 -7.54 15.85
C ARG A 20 19.31 -8.94 15.28
N ALA A 21 19.15 -9.94 16.15
CA ALA A 21 18.84 -11.31 15.74
C ALA A 21 17.54 -11.38 14.93
N LEU A 22 16.50 -10.65 15.38
CA LEU A 22 15.19 -10.61 14.72
C LEU A 22 15.19 -9.82 13.41
N SER A 23 15.97 -8.73 13.33
CA SER A 23 16.01 -7.87 12.14
C SER A 23 16.98 -8.36 11.06
N GLY A 24 17.85 -9.33 11.38
CA GLY A 24 18.91 -9.79 10.47
C GLY A 24 20.01 -8.76 10.21
N LYS A 25 19.98 -7.61 10.92
CA LYS A 25 20.93 -6.51 10.72
C LYS A 25 22.12 -6.60 11.69
N GLY A 26 23.32 -6.55 11.10
CA GLY A 26 24.57 -6.61 11.85
C GLY A 26 25.06 -8.03 12.09
N TYR A 27 26.35 -8.15 12.41
CA TYR A 27 26.99 -9.45 12.67
C TYR A 27 26.56 -9.99 14.04
N LEU A 28 26.09 -11.22 14.03
CA LEU A 28 25.85 -12.05 15.23
C LEU A 28 26.43 -13.44 14.96
N LYS A 29 27.05 -14.05 15.96
CA LYS A 29 27.45 -15.45 15.87
C LYS A 29 26.20 -16.30 15.65
N GLU A 30 26.25 -17.27 14.76
CA GLU A 30 25.10 -18.11 14.38
C GLU A 30 24.49 -18.82 15.60
N GLU A 31 25.33 -19.31 16.49
CA GLU A 31 24.92 -19.94 17.76
C GLU A 31 24.08 -18.98 18.65
N THR A 32 24.48 -17.70 18.71
CA THR A 32 23.73 -16.67 19.47
C THR A 32 22.39 -16.37 18.81
N LYS A 33 22.36 -16.28 17.49
CA LYS A 33 21.15 -16.05 16.71
C LYS A 33 20.15 -17.21 16.89
N GLN A 34 20.65 -18.45 16.78
CA GLN A 34 19.83 -19.66 16.93
C GLN A 34 19.18 -19.71 18.31
N LYS A 35 19.95 -19.51 19.39
CA LYS A 35 19.44 -19.49 20.77
C LYS A 35 18.36 -18.44 20.98
N ILE A 36 18.51 -17.24 20.38
CA ILE A 36 17.50 -16.18 20.46
C ILE A 36 16.23 -16.58 19.72
N LEU A 37 16.34 -17.13 18.50
CA LEU A 37 15.19 -17.57 17.71
C LEU A 37 14.41 -18.70 18.38
N GLU A 38 15.10 -19.64 19.01
CA GLU A 38 14.47 -20.71 19.81
C GLU A 38 13.69 -20.13 20.99
N THR A 39 14.29 -19.17 21.72
CA THR A 39 13.60 -18.49 22.85
C THR A 39 12.39 -17.69 22.37
N VAL A 40 12.47 -17.04 21.21
CA VAL A 40 11.35 -16.31 20.57
C VAL A 40 10.20 -17.27 20.26
N ALA A 41 10.51 -18.43 19.65
CA ALA A 41 9.52 -19.45 19.33
C ALA A 41 8.87 -20.05 20.60
N GLU A 42 9.67 -20.36 21.60
CA GLU A 42 9.20 -20.92 22.88
C GLU A 42 8.26 -19.97 23.63
N LEU A 43 8.55 -18.66 23.61
CA LEU A 43 7.72 -17.65 24.26
C LEU A 43 6.53 -17.21 23.40
N GLY A 44 6.45 -17.64 22.13
CA GLY A 44 5.44 -17.16 21.19
C GLY A 44 5.54 -15.65 20.94
N TYR A 45 6.74 -15.07 21.11
CA TYR A 45 6.95 -13.65 20.90
C TYR A 45 6.81 -13.30 19.41
N ARG A 46 5.98 -12.29 19.14
CA ARG A 46 5.87 -11.67 17.81
C ARG A 46 6.35 -10.22 17.90
N PRO A 47 7.30 -9.81 17.04
CA PRO A 47 7.71 -8.42 16.98
C PRO A 47 6.50 -7.51 16.76
N ASN A 48 6.38 -6.47 17.57
CA ASN A 48 5.36 -5.44 17.32
C ASN A 48 5.85 -4.59 16.12
N THR A 49 5.23 -4.79 14.96
CA THR A 49 5.57 -4.07 13.74
C THR A 49 5.43 -2.56 13.88
N LEU A 50 4.42 -2.08 14.63
CA LEU A 50 4.26 -0.66 14.94
C LEU A 50 5.46 -0.11 15.70
N ALA A 51 5.95 -0.82 16.72
CA ALA A 51 7.12 -0.40 17.49
C ALA A 51 8.41 -0.46 16.66
N VAL A 52 8.52 -1.41 15.73
CA VAL A 52 9.64 -1.52 14.79
C VAL A 52 9.59 -0.37 13.79
N ASN A 53 8.43 -0.06 13.24
CA ASN A 53 8.20 1.02 12.28
C ASN A 53 8.52 2.38 12.91
N LEU A 54 8.01 2.65 14.13
CA LEU A 54 8.34 3.86 14.89
C LEU A 54 9.86 4.02 15.11
N LYS A 55 10.57 2.93 15.38
CA LYS A 55 12.02 2.96 15.62
C LYS A 55 12.82 3.13 14.32
N THR A 56 12.33 2.60 13.22
CA THR A 56 13.03 2.62 11.91
C THR A 56 12.57 3.74 11.01
N GLY A 57 11.49 4.44 11.35
CA GLY A 57 10.84 5.45 10.50
C GLY A 57 10.28 4.87 9.19
N ARG A 58 10.15 3.56 9.07
CA ARG A 58 9.68 2.89 7.86
C ARG A 58 8.22 2.49 8.01
N ARG A 59 7.37 3.19 7.31
CA ARG A 59 5.99 2.76 7.06
C ARG A 59 6.02 1.70 5.96
N GLN A 60 5.45 0.52 6.21
CA GLN A 60 5.48 -0.62 5.26
C GLN A 60 4.08 -0.99 4.73
N ALA A 61 3.10 -0.17 4.99
CA ALA A 61 1.73 -0.39 4.54
C ALA A 61 1.32 0.68 3.54
N LEU A 62 0.77 0.28 2.41
CA LEU A 62 0.13 1.15 1.43
C LEU A 62 -1.38 0.92 1.49
N ALA A 63 -2.17 1.98 1.43
CA ALA A 63 -3.61 1.85 1.28
C ALA A 63 -3.98 1.90 -0.20
N LEU A 64 -4.74 0.92 -0.67
CA LEU A 64 -5.37 0.90 -1.98
C LEU A 64 -6.87 1.14 -1.81
N VAL A 65 -7.36 2.27 -2.33
CA VAL A 65 -8.74 2.70 -2.20
C VAL A 65 -9.41 2.63 -3.57
N LEU A 66 -10.35 1.70 -3.73
CA LEU A 66 -11.02 1.39 -4.99
C LEU A 66 -12.54 1.57 -4.87
N PRO A 67 -13.22 1.95 -5.96
CA PRO A 67 -14.67 2.15 -5.95
C PRO A 67 -15.46 0.84 -5.99
N SER A 68 -14.85 -0.28 -6.38
CA SER A 68 -15.52 -1.57 -6.47
C SER A 68 -14.51 -2.72 -6.44
N LEU A 69 -14.84 -3.79 -5.73
CA LEU A 69 -14.08 -5.04 -5.70
C LEU A 69 -14.74 -6.14 -6.58
N THR A 70 -15.91 -5.89 -7.12
CA THR A 70 -16.61 -6.82 -8.03
C THR A 70 -16.29 -6.54 -9.50
N ASN A 71 -15.77 -5.37 -9.81
CA ASN A 71 -15.34 -5.02 -11.17
C ASN A 71 -13.99 -5.68 -11.47
N ILE A 72 -13.96 -6.54 -12.48
CA ILE A 72 -12.77 -7.33 -12.88
C ILE A 72 -11.55 -6.47 -13.17
N TYR A 73 -11.73 -5.23 -13.63
CA TYR A 73 -10.64 -4.29 -13.86
C TYR A 73 -9.90 -3.98 -12.56
N TYR A 74 -10.64 -3.64 -11.50
CA TYR A 74 -10.05 -3.29 -10.21
C TYR A 74 -9.46 -4.51 -9.50
N THR A 75 -10.08 -5.67 -9.64
CA THR A 75 -9.55 -6.92 -9.10
C THR A 75 -8.19 -7.29 -9.71
N LYS A 76 -8.06 -7.13 -11.03
CA LYS A 76 -6.77 -7.36 -11.70
C LYS A 76 -5.72 -6.30 -11.33
N LEU A 77 -6.13 -5.04 -11.25
CA LEU A 77 -5.25 -3.95 -10.84
C LEU A 77 -4.70 -4.18 -9.43
N GLU A 78 -5.57 -4.59 -8.51
CA GLU A 78 -5.20 -4.93 -7.13
C GLU A 78 -4.16 -6.06 -7.09
N GLN A 79 -4.38 -7.17 -7.80
CA GLN A 79 -3.43 -8.28 -7.87
C GLN A 79 -2.03 -7.85 -8.34
N TYR A 80 -1.94 -6.99 -9.36
CA TYR A 80 -0.66 -6.45 -9.83
C TYR A 80 0.00 -5.53 -8.82
N LEU A 81 -0.77 -4.65 -8.19
CA LEU A 81 -0.26 -3.74 -7.18
C LEU A 81 0.21 -4.48 -5.93
N GLU A 82 -0.52 -5.51 -5.50
CA GLU A 82 -0.12 -6.37 -4.38
C GLU A 82 1.21 -7.08 -4.65
N ALA A 83 1.35 -7.69 -5.84
CA ALA A 83 2.60 -8.34 -6.22
C ALA A 83 3.78 -7.36 -6.23
N CYS A 84 3.63 -6.19 -6.86
CA CYS A 84 4.67 -5.17 -6.89
C CYS A 84 5.01 -4.62 -5.50
N ALA A 85 4.00 -4.45 -4.64
CA ALA A 85 4.19 -3.99 -3.26
C ALA A 85 4.96 -5.03 -2.43
N ALA A 86 4.59 -6.30 -2.54
CA ALA A 86 5.22 -7.42 -1.85
C ALA A 86 6.71 -7.55 -2.20
N GLU A 87 7.09 -7.42 -3.49
CA GLU A 87 8.48 -7.43 -3.94
C GLU A 87 9.32 -6.32 -3.28
N LYS A 88 8.70 -5.21 -2.91
CA LYS A 88 9.34 -4.06 -2.25
C LYS A 88 9.19 -4.09 -0.72
N GLY A 89 8.58 -5.14 -0.17
CA GLY A 89 8.37 -5.30 1.26
C GLY A 89 7.21 -4.46 1.82
N TYR A 90 6.26 -4.05 0.98
CA TYR A 90 5.03 -3.36 1.40
C TYR A 90 3.85 -4.33 1.48
N ILE A 91 2.91 -4.01 2.34
CA ILE A 91 1.61 -4.69 2.49
C ILE A 91 0.55 -3.74 1.93
N ILE A 92 -0.44 -4.26 1.20
CA ILE A 92 -1.59 -3.50 0.72
C ILE A 92 -2.76 -3.63 1.70
N TYR A 93 -3.27 -2.49 2.19
CA TYR A 93 -4.58 -2.40 2.84
C TYR A 93 -5.63 -2.03 1.80
N LEU A 94 -6.43 -3.01 1.41
CA LEU A 94 -7.47 -2.83 0.42
C LEU A 94 -8.74 -2.24 1.04
N ASN A 95 -9.25 -1.16 0.45
CA ASN A 95 -10.43 -0.44 0.87
C ASN A 95 -11.42 -0.29 -0.29
N ASN A 96 -12.71 -0.52 -0.03
CA ASN A 96 -13.78 -0.43 -1.01
C ASN A 96 -14.73 0.72 -0.66
N THR A 97 -14.82 1.72 -1.53
CA THR A 97 -15.72 2.86 -1.30
C THR A 97 -17.15 2.61 -1.76
N GLU A 98 -17.39 1.54 -2.53
CA GLU A 98 -18.70 1.22 -3.10
C GLU A 98 -19.33 2.40 -3.86
N TYR A 99 -18.51 3.19 -4.55
CA TYR A 99 -18.90 4.41 -5.24
C TYR A 99 -19.52 5.49 -4.33
N SER A 100 -19.32 5.42 -3.01
CA SER A 100 -19.83 6.42 -2.05
C SER A 100 -18.72 7.39 -1.65
N LEU A 101 -18.99 8.68 -1.83
CA LEU A 101 -18.09 9.77 -1.43
C LEU A 101 -17.96 9.84 0.10
N GLU A 102 -19.04 9.56 0.83
CA GLU A 102 -19.01 9.53 2.29
C GLU A 102 -18.09 8.43 2.81
N LYS A 103 -18.19 7.22 2.22
CA LYS A 103 -17.28 6.11 2.54
C LYS A 103 -15.85 6.45 2.19
N GLU A 104 -15.60 7.07 1.04
CA GLU A 104 -14.27 7.49 0.63
C GLU A 104 -13.64 8.43 1.68
N LYS A 105 -14.36 9.46 2.09
CA LYS A 105 -13.91 10.40 3.13
C LYS A 105 -13.64 9.69 4.46
N GLN A 106 -14.56 8.83 4.91
CA GLN A 106 -14.41 8.08 6.15
C GLN A 106 -13.21 7.14 6.14
N ILE A 107 -12.96 6.45 5.00
CA ILE A 107 -11.77 5.61 4.82
C ILE A 107 -10.51 6.45 4.96
N LEU A 108 -10.42 7.60 4.27
CA LEU A 108 -9.24 8.46 4.33
C LEU A 108 -9.00 9.02 5.73
N GLU A 109 -10.03 9.43 6.46
CA GLU A 109 -9.93 9.85 7.85
C GLU A 109 -9.36 8.74 8.76
N ASN A 110 -9.82 7.50 8.57
CA ASN A 110 -9.28 6.35 9.31
C ASN A 110 -7.81 6.08 8.97
N LEU A 111 -7.43 6.23 7.69
CA LEU A 111 -6.06 6.02 7.23
C LEU A 111 -5.07 7.05 7.80
N ILE A 112 -5.50 8.28 8.08
CA ILE A 112 -4.68 9.32 8.73
C ILE A 112 -4.19 8.85 10.11
N GLY A 113 -5.01 8.09 10.85
CA GLY A 113 -4.63 7.51 12.14
C GLY A 113 -3.77 6.26 12.06
N MET A 114 -3.53 5.73 10.86
CA MET A 114 -2.75 4.51 10.63
C MET A 114 -1.32 4.84 10.17
N ASP A 115 -0.37 3.99 10.53
CA ASP A 115 1.04 4.14 10.10
C ASP A 115 1.22 3.62 8.66
N ILE A 116 0.64 4.34 7.67
CA ILE A 116 0.72 4.00 6.24
C ILE A 116 1.79 4.80 5.52
N ALA A 117 2.40 4.17 4.51
CA ALA A 117 3.44 4.77 3.67
C ALA A 117 2.87 5.67 2.58
N GLY A 118 1.62 5.45 2.19
CA GLY A 118 0.94 6.24 1.16
C GLY A 118 -0.40 5.64 0.75
N VAL A 119 -1.12 6.38 -0.08
CA VAL A 119 -2.45 6.03 -0.58
C VAL A 119 -2.44 5.97 -2.10
N ILE A 120 -2.92 4.87 -2.66
CA ILE A 120 -3.22 4.71 -4.08
C ILE A 120 -4.74 4.69 -4.20
N ILE A 121 -5.32 5.66 -4.91
CA ILE A 121 -6.77 5.84 -4.91
C ILE A 121 -7.34 6.03 -6.32
N THR A 122 -8.49 5.38 -6.58
CA THR A 122 -9.37 5.73 -7.69
C THR A 122 -10.54 6.53 -7.12
N PRO A 123 -10.53 7.87 -7.23
CA PRO A 123 -11.56 8.73 -6.65
C PRO A 123 -12.96 8.44 -7.17
N VAL A 124 -13.95 8.51 -6.30
CA VAL A 124 -15.36 8.26 -6.65
C VAL A 124 -15.94 9.42 -7.47
N THR A 125 -15.54 10.65 -7.17
CA THR A 125 -16.05 11.87 -7.81
C THR A 125 -14.91 12.76 -8.33
N SER A 126 -15.26 13.90 -8.91
CA SER A 126 -14.31 14.98 -9.25
C SER A 126 -13.95 15.86 -8.06
N GLN A 127 -14.61 15.71 -6.91
CA GLN A 127 -14.21 16.39 -5.68
C GLN A 127 -13.05 15.63 -5.05
N HIS A 128 -11.91 16.27 -4.83
CA HIS A 128 -10.69 15.62 -4.36
C HIS A 128 -9.97 16.36 -3.22
N ASP A 129 -10.51 17.48 -2.72
CA ASP A 129 -9.94 18.24 -1.61
C ASP A 129 -9.63 17.37 -0.38
N HIS A 130 -10.51 16.41 -0.09
CA HIS A 130 -10.35 15.49 1.03
C HIS A 130 -9.18 14.52 0.83
N ILE A 131 -8.80 14.23 -0.42
CA ILE A 131 -7.63 13.42 -0.74
C ILE A 131 -6.37 14.27 -0.61
N MET A 132 -6.38 15.50 -1.14
CA MET A 132 -5.26 16.45 -1.01
C MET A 132 -4.93 16.74 0.46
N ASN A 133 -5.90 16.67 1.36
CA ASN A 133 -5.68 16.82 2.80
C ASN A 133 -4.70 15.80 3.40
N LEU A 134 -4.47 14.65 2.75
CA LEU A 134 -3.48 13.65 3.18
C LEU A 134 -2.07 14.24 3.26
N ALA A 135 -1.75 15.19 2.37
CA ALA A 135 -0.47 15.89 2.37
C ALA A 135 -0.18 16.65 3.68
N LYS A 136 -1.22 17.14 4.37
CA LYS A 136 -1.09 17.81 5.68
C LYS A 136 -0.61 16.87 6.80
N TYR A 137 -0.71 15.56 6.57
CA TYR A 137 -0.31 14.51 7.51
C TYR A 137 0.92 13.72 7.03
N ASP A 138 1.65 14.28 6.04
CA ASP A 138 2.82 13.63 5.42
C ASP A 138 2.50 12.23 4.86
N ILE A 139 1.30 12.07 4.29
CA ILE A 139 0.85 10.86 3.62
C ILE A 139 0.84 11.14 2.12
N PRO A 140 1.81 10.60 1.35
CA PRO A 140 1.81 10.72 -0.10
C PRO A 140 0.64 9.95 -0.72
N TYR A 141 0.12 10.46 -1.83
CA TYR A 141 -0.99 9.82 -2.54
C TYR A 141 -0.80 9.87 -4.05
N VAL A 142 -1.45 8.93 -4.75
CA VAL A 142 -1.48 8.85 -6.22
C VAL A 142 -2.90 8.52 -6.67
N TYR A 143 -3.40 9.31 -7.60
CA TYR A 143 -4.67 9.02 -8.28
C TYR A 143 -4.48 8.01 -9.41
N LEU A 144 -5.36 7.04 -9.48
CA LEU A 144 -5.48 6.11 -10.61
C LEU A 144 -6.70 6.44 -11.45
N LYS A 145 -6.56 6.39 -12.79
CA LYS A 145 -7.62 6.58 -13.80
C LYS A 145 -8.21 7.98 -13.89
N ARG A 146 -8.29 8.74 -12.82
CA ARG A 146 -8.76 10.12 -12.83
C ARG A 146 -7.58 11.08 -12.86
N SER A 147 -7.79 12.24 -13.44
CA SER A 147 -6.84 13.34 -13.44
C SER A 147 -7.54 14.63 -13.04
N PHE A 148 -6.83 15.45 -12.30
CA PHE A 148 -7.26 16.75 -11.82
C PHE A 148 -6.25 17.78 -12.34
N GLU A 149 -6.74 18.86 -12.94
CA GLU A 149 -5.86 19.86 -13.59
C GLU A 149 -4.99 20.59 -12.58
N ASP A 150 -5.50 20.76 -11.38
CA ASP A 150 -4.84 21.41 -10.24
C ASP A 150 -3.93 20.49 -9.44
N ASP A 151 -3.90 19.16 -9.74
CA ASP A 151 -3.09 18.15 -9.04
C ASP A 151 -2.53 17.08 -10.00
N MET A 152 -2.08 17.50 -11.15
CA MET A 152 -1.62 16.61 -12.23
C MET A 152 -0.40 15.77 -11.88
N GLU A 153 0.46 16.24 -10.99
CA GLU A 153 1.68 15.55 -10.58
C GLU A 153 1.41 14.24 -9.82
N HIS A 154 0.24 14.14 -9.17
CA HIS A 154 -0.19 12.93 -8.47
C HIS A 154 -1.05 12.01 -9.34
N CYS A 155 -1.27 12.33 -10.63
CA CYS A 155 -2.18 11.58 -11.49
C CYS A 155 -1.46 10.54 -12.35
N LEU A 156 -1.80 9.26 -12.18
CA LEU A 156 -1.42 8.18 -13.09
C LEU A 156 -2.60 7.81 -13.98
N ARG A 157 -2.45 8.05 -15.27
CA ARG A 157 -3.52 7.82 -16.27
C ARG A 157 -2.97 7.19 -17.54
N LEU A 158 -3.83 6.48 -18.25
CA LEU A 158 -3.61 6.07 -19.63
C LEU A 158 -4.11 7.17 -20.57
N ASP A 159 -3.43 7.36 -21.69
CA ASP A 159 -3.94 8.22 -22.76
C ASP A 159 -5.06 7.51 -23.54
N ASN A 160 -6.24 7.46 -22.91
CA ASN A 160 -7.42 6.81 -23.48
C ASN A 160 -7.89 7.48 -24.77
N LYS A 161 -7.66 8.81 -24.92
CA LYS A 161 -8.01 9.55 -26.14
C LYS A 161 -7.17 9.06 -27.31
N LYS A 162 -5.87 8.95 -27.13
CA LYS A 162 -4.95 8.42 -28.14
C LYS A 162 -5.27 6.97 -28.46
N ALA A 163 -5.47 6.13 -27.45
CA ALA A 163 -5.81 4.72 -27.66
C ALA A 163 -7.12 4.53 -28.44
N ALA A 164 -8.17 5.29 -28.11
CA ALA A 164 -9.44 5.27 -28.86
C ALA A 164 -9.26 5.76 -30.31
N TYR A 165 -8.51 6.84 -30.50
CA TYR A 165 -8.20 7.34 -31.85
C TYR A 165 -7.46 6.30 -32.69
N GLU A 166 -6.45 5.65 -32.14
CA GLU A 166 -5.69 4.60 -32.83
C GLU A 166 -6.57 3.41 -33.20
N ALA A 167 -7.42 2.95 -32.27
CA ALA A 167 -8.35 1.85 -32.49
C ALA A 167 -9.35 2.17 -33.64
N VAL A 168 -9.99 3.33 -33.59
CA VAL A 168 -10.93 3.77 -34.64
C VAL A 168 -10.22 3.96 -35.99
N SER A 169 -9.04 4.57 -35.96
CA SER A 169 -8.24 4.76 -37.18
C SER A 169 -7.85 3.43 -37.83
N TYR A 170 -7.53 2.44 -37.02
CA TYR A 170 -7.23 1.10 -37.51
C TYR A 170 -8.46 0.45 -38.16
N MET A 171 -9.65 0.55 -37.55
CA MET A 171 -10.89 0.04 -38.14
C MET A 171 -11.22 0.70 -39.46
N ILE A 172 -11.02 2.02 -39.58
CA ILE A 172 -11.20 2.77 -40.85
C ILE A 172 -10.23 2.26 -41.91
N LYS A 173 -8.95 2.07 -41.59
CA LYS A 173 -7.96 1.52 -42.53
C LYS A 173 -8.31 0.12 -43.03
N LEU A 174 -9.03 -0.67 -42.24
CA LEU A 174 -9.55 -1.99 -42.68
C LEU A 174 -10.78 -1.88 -43.56
N GLY A 175 -11.24 -0.68 -43.92
CA GLY A 175 -12.37 -0.45 -44.84
C GLY A 175 -13.74 -0.40 -44.15
N ASN A 176 -13.81 -0.41 -42.82
CA ASN A 176 -15.07 -0.26 -42.10
C ASN A 176 -15.61 1.17 -42.28
N LYS A 177 -16.85 1.29 -42.75
CA LYS A 177 -17.52 2.58 -42.98
C LYS A 177 -18.49 2.98 -41.86
N SER A 178 -18.88 2.01 -41.06
CA SER A 178 -19.81 2.19 -39.92
C SER A 178 -19.20 1.61 -38.69
N ILE A 179 -18.92 2.46 -37.69
CA ILE A 179 -18.22 2.08 -36.44
C ILE A 179 -19.10 2.55 -35.30
N GLY A 180 -19.50 1.60 -34.42
CA GLY A 180 -20.23 1.89 -33.20
C GLY A 180 -19.30 1.88 -31.99
N GLY A 181 -19.57 2.75 -30.99
CA GLY A 181 -18.95 2.72 -29.68
C GLY A 181 -19.96 2.36 -28.60
N ILE A 182 -19.55 1.58 -27.61
CA ILE A 182 -20.33 1.17 -26.43
C ILE A 182 -19.71 1.79 -25.18
#